data_040d13bd57ca75f1d6886a11be3a33a4
#
_entry.id   040d13bd57ca75f1d6886a11be3a33a4
#
_cell.length_a   1.000
_cell.length_b   1.000
_cell.length_c   1.000
_cell.angle_alpha   90.00
_cell.angle_beta   90.00
_cell.angle_gamma   90.00
#
_symmetry.space_group_name_H-M   'P 1'
#
loop_
_entity.id
_entity.type
_entity.pdbx_description
1 polymer ?
#
loop_
_entity_poly.entity_id
_entity_poly.type
_entity_poly.pdbx_seq_one_letter_code
_entity_poly.pdbx_strand_id
1 'polypeptide(L)'
;MVLADTNVIIDYWKMPDDRMTEIFNNEDIAVCGIVEAELIHGARSEKEIESIKEAISCFEMLSYSCNWEKLGRMLNKLRSSGISLPFTDAMIAQIAVDFNVELLTRDNHFKLIQSVFPELKLYPIE
;
A
#
# COMPACT_ATOMS: atom_id res chain seq x y z
N MET A 1 -3.93 12.67 -4.15
CA MET A 1 -4.19 11.48 -3.31
C MET A 1 -3.06 10.48 -3.48
N VAL A 2 -2.62 9.90 -2.38
CA VAL A 2 -1.50 8.96 -2.33
C VAL A 2 -1.94 7.73 -1.55
N LEU A 3 -1.76 6.54 -2.11
CA LEU A 3 -2.09 5.29 -1.42
C LEU A 3 -0.89 4.88 -0.56
N ALA A 4 -1.11 4.73 0.74
CA ALA A 4 -0.04 4.34 1.67
C ALA A 4 0.01 2.83 1.86
N ASP A 5 1.22 2.28 1.77
CA ASP A 5 1.50 0.89 2.11
C ASP A 5 1.51 0.71 3.63
N THR A 6 1.32 -0.52 4.08
CA THR A 6 1.21 -0.87 5.50
C THR A 6 2.41 -0.37 6.32
N ASN A 7 3.62 -0.61 5.84
CA ASN A 7 4.82 -0.28 6.61
C ASN A 7 5.03 1.21 6.80
N VAL A 8 4.68 2.04 5.82
CA VAL A 8 4.82 3.50 6.00
C VAL A 8 3.82 4.04 7.00
N ILE A 9 2.64 3.44 7.10
CA ILE A 9 1.66 3.81 8.12
C ILE A 9 2.17 3.43 9.51
N ILE A 10 2.70 2.22 9.67
CA ILE A 10 3.28 1.77 10.92
C ILE A 10 4.43 2.69 11.35
N ASP A 11 5.32 3.02 10.43
CA ASP A 11 6.43 3.93 10.70
C ASP A 11 5.94 5.31 11.14
N TYR A 12 4.93 5.84 10.45
CA TYR A 12 4.34 7.13 10.79
C TYR A 12 3.74 7.12 12.21
N TRP A 13 3.07 6.04 12.60
CA TRP A 13 2.45 5.94 13.92
C TRP A 13 3.45 5.71 15.04
N LYS A 14 4.53 4.99 14.78
CA LYS A 14 5.50 4.58 15.82
C LYS A 14 6.72 5.48 15.91
N MET A 15 7.36 5.74 14.78
CA MET A 15 8.62 6.48 14.74
C MET A 15 8.73 7.28 13.44
N PRO A 16 7.89 8.33 13.28
CA PRO A 16 7.96 9.12 12.06
C PRO A 16 9.26 9.93 11.98
N ASP A 17 9.94 9.83 10.83
CA ASP A 17 11.01 10.77 10.52
C ASP A 17 10.39 12.07 9.95
N ASP A 18 11.22 13.10 9.79
CA ASP A 18 10.75 14.42 9.32
C ASP A 18 10.08 14.34 7.94
N ARG A 19 10.65 13.52 7.05
CA ARG A 19 10.11 13.38 5.70
C ARG A 19 8.72 12.72 5.72
N MET A 20 8.56 11.68 6.53
CA MET A 20 7.28 10.97 6.65
C MET A 20 6.22 11.89 7.25
N THR A 21 6.58 12.63 8.29
CA THR A 21 5.68 13.60 8.92
C THR A 21 5.23 14.66 7.91
N GLU A 22 6.16 15.17 7.11
CA GLU A 22 5.86 16.14 6.05
C GLU A 22 4.87 15.58 5.03
N ILE A 23 5.09 14.35 4.57
CA ILE A 23 4.21 13.71 3.57
C ILE A 23 2.80 13.55 4.13
N PHE A 24 2.67 12.99 5.34
CA PHE A 24 1.36 12.77 5.95
C PHE A 24 0.62 14.06 6.28
N ASN A 25 1.36 15.15 6.52
CA ASN A 25 0.74 16.45 6.76
C ASN A 25 0.29 17.16 5.49
N ASN A 26 0.98 16.94 4.39
CA ASN A 26 0.77 17.71 3.16
C ASN A 26 -0.03 16.99 2.07
N GLU A 27 -0.09 15.65 2.13
CA GLU A 27 -0.75 14.85 1.11
C GLU A 27 -2.08 14.28 1.61
N ASP A 28 -3.01 14.09 0.68
CA ASP A 28 -4.22 13.31 0.94
C ASP A 28 -3.86 11.83 0.96
N ILE A 29 -3.83 11.25 2.14
CA ILE A 29 -3.46 9.84 2.31
C ILE A 29 -4.69 8.95 2.19
N ALA A 30 -4.60 7.95 1.35
CA ALA A 30 -5.60 6.91 1.19
C ALA A 30 -5.03 5.57 1.64
N VAL A 31 -5.92 4.67 2.04
CA VAL A 31 -5.61 3.28 2.36
C VAL A 31 -6.56 2.36 1.61
N CYS A 32 -6.22 1.09 1.53
CA CYS A 32 -7.10 0.08 0.93
C CYS A 32 -7.38 -1.04 1.94
N GLY A 33 -8.34 -1.89 1.60
CA GLY A 33 -8.76 -2.98 2.50
C GLY A 33 -7.64 -3.94 2.85
N ILE A 34 -6.69 -4.17 1.94
CA ILE A 34 -5.55 -5.05 2.20
C ILE A 34 -4.68 -4.46 3.32
N VAL A 35 -4.41 -3.17 3.26
CA VAL A 35 -3.63 -2.47 4.28
C VAL A 35 -4.36 -2.50 5.62
N GLU A 36 -5.66 -2.24 5.62
CA GLU A 36 -6.48 -2.36 6.84
C GLU A 36 -6.35 -3.75 7.45
N ALA A 37 -6.49 -4.80 6.63
CA ALA A 37 -6.40 -6.17 7.11
C ALA A 37 -5.01 -6.49 7.69
N GLU A 38 -3.95 -6.03 7.03
CA GLU A 38 -2.59 -6.25 7.51
C GLU A 38 -2.33 -5.54 8.84
N LEU A 39 -2.82 -4.31 8.99
CA LEU A 39 -2.67 -3.56 10.24
C LEU A 39 -3.41 -4.24 11.38
N ILE A 40 -4.64 -4.67 11.15
CA ILE A 40 -5.45 -5.37 12.16
C ILE A 40 -4.84 -6.72 12.50
N HIS A 41 -4.32 -7.44 11.51
CA HIS A 41 -3.66 -8.73 11.72
C HIS A 41 -2.49 -8.62 12.70
N GLY A 42 -1.77 -7.50 12.67
CA GLY A 42 -0.63 -7.28 13.56
C GLY A 42 -0.99 -6.82 14.96
N ALA A 43 -2.27 -6.57 15.26
CA ALA A 43 -2.70 -6.10 16.58
C ALA A 43 -2.58 -7.22 17.63
N ARG A 44 -2.26 -6.82 18.87
CA ARG A 44 -2.04 -7.74 19.99
C ARG A 44 -3.22 -7.87 20.92
N SER A 45 -4.25 -7.04 20.75
CA SER A 45 -5.43 -7.02 21.62
C SER A 45 -6.60 -6.38 20.89
N GLU A 46 -7.81 -6.62 21.41
CA GLU A 46 -9.01 -5.97 20.89
C GLU A 46 -8.93 -4.44 21.03
N LYS A 47 -8.36 -3.96 22.12
CA LYS A 47 -8.16 -2.54 22.34
C LYS A 47 -7.26 -1.93 21.26
N GLU A 48 -6.21 -2.64 20.88
CA GLU A 48 -5.33 -2.19 19.81
C GLU A 48 -6.04 -2.19 18.46
N ILE A 49 -6.87 -3.19 18.18
CA ILE A 49 -7.69 -3.24 16.96
C ILE A 49 -8.59 -2.01 16.88
N GLU A 50 -9.27 -1.66 17.97
CA GLU A 50 -10.13 -0.47 18.00
C GLU A 50 -9.35 0.82 17.76
N SER A 51 -8.14 0.93 18.33
CA SER A 51 -7.27 2.07 18.09
C SER A 51 -6.84 2.17 16.62
N ILE A 52 -6.53 1.04 16.00
CA ILE A 52 -6.17 0.98 14.58
C ILE A 52 -7.35 1.42 13.71
N LYS A 53 -8.54 0.90 14.01
CA LYS A 53 -9.76 1.28 13.27
C LYS A 53 -10.03 2.78 13.34
N GLU A 54 -9.88 3.36 14.52
CA GLU A 54 -10.06 4.79 14.71
C GLU A 54 -9.02 5.59 13.92
N ALA A 55 -7.76 5.17 13.97
CA ALA A 55 -6.68 5.84 13.24
C ALA A 55 -6.88 5.73 11.72
N ILE A 56 -7.29 4.57 11.20
CA ILE A 56 -7.58 4.37 9.78
C ILE A 56 -8.72 5.26 9.31
N SER A 57 -9.71 5.53 10.17
CA SER A 57 -10.84 6.39 9.82
C SER A 57 -10.44 7.82 9.45
N CYS A 58 -9.23 8.23 9.79
CA CYS A 58 -8.68 9.53 9.41
C CYS A 58 -8.20 9.57 7.96
N PHE A 59 -8.06 8.43 7.31
CA PHE A 59 -7.63 8.33 5.92
C PHE A 59 -8.82 8.03 5.01
N GLU A 60 -8.67 8.32 3.73
CA GLU A 60 -9.67 7.93 2.75
C GLU A 60 -9.51 6.45 2.42
N MET A 61 -10.62 5.69 2.44
CA MET A 61 -10.61 4.28 2.08
C MET A 61 -10.93 4.12 0.60
N LEU A 62 -10.00 3.52 -0.15
CA LEU A 62 -10.24 3.18 -1.55
C LEU A 62 -10.97 1.84 -1.61
N SER A 63 -12.25 1.89 -1.98
CA SER A 63 -13.06 0.68 -2.18
C SER A 63 -12.71 0.07 -3.53
N TYR A 64 -12.25 -1.17 -3.53
CA TYR A 64 -11.76 -1.82 -4.73
C TYR A 64 -12.45 -3.17 -4.95
N SER A 65 -12.93 -3.38 -6.18
CA SER A 65 -13.42 -4.68 -6.62
C SER A 65 -12.36 -5.32 -7.52
N CYS A 66 -11.76 -6.40 -7.03
CA CYS A 66 -10.62 -7.01 -7.70
C CYS A 66 -11.01 -7.68 -9.02
N ASN A 67 -10.28 -7.36 -10.07
CA ASN A 67 -10.32 -8.13 -11.31
C ASN A 67 -9.31 -9.28 -11.17
N TRP A 68 -9.83 -10.46 -10.81
CA TRP A 68 -9.00 -11.62 -10.50
C TRP A 68 -8.17 -12.12 -11.68
N GLU A 69 -8.73 -12.08 -12.88
CA GLU A 69 -7.97 -12.45 -14.07
C GLU A 69 -6.81 -11.51 -14.32
N LYS A 70 -7.05 -10.20 -14.20
CA LYS A 70 -6.00 -9.19 -14.38
C LYS A 70 -4.89 -9.36 -13.36
N LEU A 71 -5.26 -9.60 -12.10
CA LEU A 71 -4.29 -9.86 -11.04
C LEU A 71 -3.48 -11.13 -11.31
N GLY A 72 -4.15 -12.20 -11.71
CA GLY A 72 -3.48 -13.45 -12.07
C GLY A 72 -2.49 -13.27 -13.22
N ARG A 73 -2.84 -12.49 -14.22
CA ARG A 73 -1.95 -12.19 -15.35
C ARG A 73 -0.75 -11.36 -14.91
N MET A 74 -0.95 -10.41 -13.99
CA MET A 74 0.15 -9.62 -13.42
C MET A 74 1.14 -10.53 -12.70
N LEU A 75 0.65 -11.40 -11.82
CA LEU A 75 1.48 -12.34 -11.08
C LEU A 75 2.21 -13.30 -12.02
N ASN A 76 1.54 -13.78 -13.05
CA ASN A 76 2.13 -14.66 -14.05
C ASN A 76 3.29 -13.98 -14.79
N LYS A 77 3.09 -12.74 -15.21
CA LYS A 77 4.11 -11.95 -15.92
C LYS A 77 5.30 -11.66 -15.01
N LEU A 78 5.05 -11.32 -13.75
CA LEU A 78 6.13 -11.11 -12.77
C LEU A 78 6.95 -12.38 -12.60
N ARG A 79 6.30 -13.53 -12.41
CA ARG A 79 6.99 -14.80 -12.25
C ARG A 79 7.82 -15.16 -13.49
N SER A 80 7.28 -14.96 -14.69
CA SER A 80 8.01 -15.23 -15.93
C SER A 80 9.19 -14.27 -16.13
N SER A 81 9.17 -13.13 -15.45
CA SER A 81 10.29 -12.17 -15.42
C SER A 81 11.27 -12.45 -14.29
N GLY A 82 11.11 -13.57 -13.57
CA GLY A 82 12.00 -13.96 -12.48
C GLY A 82 11.67 -13.30 -11.14
N ILE A 83 10.49 -12.69 -11.02
CA ILE A 83 10.10 -11.96 -9.81
C ILE A 83 8.99 -12.73 -9.09
N SER A 84 9.27 -13.13 -7.84
CA SER A 84 8.31 -13.80 -6.98
C SER A 84 7.99 -12.89 -5.81
N LEU A 85 6.73 -12.49 -5.66
CA LEU A 85 6.28 -11.52 -4.66
C LEU A 85 5.05 -12.04 -3.92
N PRO A 86 4.81 -11.55 -2.69
CA PRO A 86 3.55 -11.81 -2.00
C PRO A 86 2.35 -11.33 -2.83
N PHE A 87 1.29 -12.11 -2.77
CA PHE A 87 0.04 -11.82 -3.47
C PHE A 87 -0.51 -10.44 -3.10
N THR A 88 -0.39 -10.08 -1.82
CA THR A 88 -0.86 -8.80 -1.30
C THR A 88 -0.15 -7.61 -1.92
N ASP A 89 1.15 -7.70 -2.17
CA ASP A 89 1.90 -6.63 -2.82
C ASP A 89 1.40 -6.38 -4.24
N ALA A 90 1.16 -7.45 -5.00
CA ALA A 90 0.60 -7.33 -6.34
C ALA A 90 -0.79 -6.69 -6.33
N MET A 91 -1.62 -7.04 -5.34
CA MET A 91 -2.95 -6.45 -5.18
C MET A 91 -2.88 -4.95 -4.88
N ILE A 92 -1.99 -4.55 -3.97
CA ILE A 92 -1.80 -3.13 -3.64
C ILE A 92 -1.34 -2.36 -4.88
N ALA A 93 -0.39 -2.91 -5.63
CA ALA A 93 0.09 -2.29 -6.85
C ALA A 93 -1.04 -2.12 -7.88
N GLN A 94 -1.88 -3.15 -8.04
CA GLN A 94 -3.01 -3.08 -8.97
C GLN A 94 -4.01 -2.01 -8.57
N ILE A 95 -4.29 -1.88 -7.26
CA ILE A 95 -5.18 -0.84 -6.75
C ILE A 95 -4.63 0.54 -7.10
N ALA A 96 -3.35 0.77 -6.85
CA ALA A 96 -2.71 2.05 -7.17
C ALA A 96 -2.81 2.37 -8.66
N VAL A 97 -2.57 1.40 -9.53
CA VAL A 97 -2.69 1.58 -10.98
C VAL A 97 -4.14 1.89 -11.37
N ASP A 98 -5.09 1.11 -10.88
CA ASP A 98 -6.49 1.23 -11.28
C ASP A 98 -7.12 2.55 -10.79
N PHE A 99 -6.71 3.04 -9.64
CA PHE A 99 -7.14 4.36 -9.14
C PHE A 99 -6.29 5.51 -9.67
N ASN A 100 -5.22 5.20 -10.41
CA ASN A 100 -4.30 6.20 -10.95
C ASN A 100 -3.74 7.12 -9.86
N VAL A 101 -3.29 6.53 -8.77
CA VAL A 101 -2.68 7.23 -7.64
C VAL A 101 -1.25 6.76 -7.44
N GLU A 102 -0.42 7.62 -6.87
CA GLU A 102 0.93 7.23 -6.49
C GLU A 102 0.88 6.34 -5.25
N LEU A 103 1.79 5.36 -5.20
CA LEU A 103 1.94 4.47 -4.06
C LEU A 103 3.08 4.97 -3.18
N LEU A 104 2.77 5.23 -1.92
CA LEU A 104 3.75 5.62 -0.90
C LEU A 104 4.24 4.36 -0.20
N THR A 105 5.49 3.98 -0.45
CA THR A 105 6.08 2.76 0.10
C THR A 105 7.60 2.92 0.21
N ARG A 106 8.19 2.19 1.14
CA ARG A 106 9.64 2.02 1.27
C ARG A 106 10.09 0.61 0.90
N ASP A 107 9.14 -0.24 0.49
CA ASP A 107 9.43 -1.62 0.14
C ASP A 107 9.93 -1.71 -1.31
N ASN A 108 11.11 -2.30 -1.50
CA ASN A 108 11.72 -2.45 -2.81
C ASN A 108 10.95 -3.39 -3.74
N HIS A 109 10.06 -4.22 -3.21
CA HIS A 109 9.20 -5.09 -4.03
C HIS A 109 8.44 -4.29 -5.08
N PHE A 110 7.96 -3.10 -4.72
CA PHE A 110 7.18 -2.27 -5.64
C PHE A 110 8.03 -1.67 -6.77
N LYS A 111 9.33 -1.48 -6.54
CA LYS A 111 10.25 -1.10 -7.62
C LYS A 111 10.42 -2.24 -8.62
N LEU A 112 10.44 -3.48 -8.13
CA LEU A 112 10.49 -4.65 -9.00
C LEU A 112 9.21 -4.77 -9.84
N ILE A 113 8.05 -4.54 -9.22
CA ILE A 113 6.77 -4.53 -9.94
C ILE A 113 6.79 -3.44 -11.01
N GLN A 114 7.24 -2.24 -10.66
CA GLN A 114 7.31 -1.11 -11.59
C GLN A 114 8.21 -1.40 -12.80
N SER A 115 9.27 -2.17 -12.62
CA SER A 115 10.17 -2.53 -13.71
C SER A 115 9.47 -3.35 -14.80
N VAL A 116 8.40 -4.07 -14.46
CA VAL A 116 7.59 -4.87 -15.39
C VAL A 116 6.30 -4.16 -15.77
N PHE A 117 5.75 -3.37 -14.84
CA PHE A 117 4.52 -2.60 -15.01
C PHE A 117 4.81 -1.11 -14.78
N PRO A 118 5.33 -0.40 -15.79
CA PRO A 118 5.73 1.01 -15.63
C PRO A 118 4.57 1.96 -15.38
N GLU A 119 3.34 1.54 -15.55
CA GLU A 119 2.15 2.30 -15.18
C GLU A 119 1.98 2.48 -13.67
N LEU A 120 2.67 1.66 -12.85
CA LEU A 120 2.71 1.86 -11.41
C LEU A 120 3.53 3.10 -11.08
N LYS A 121 2.91 4.05 -10.41
CA LYS A 121 3.56 5.30 -10.00
C LYS A 121 3.95 5.20 -8.53
N LEU A 122 5.21 5.41 -8.23
CA LEU A 122 5.71 5.42 -6.85
C LEU A 122 5.92 6.86 -6.40
N TYR A 123 5.44 7.18 -5.19
CA TYR A 123 5.63 8.51 -4.61
C TYR A 123 7.10 8.71 -4.26
N PRO A 124 7.74 9.82 -4.67
CA PRO A 124 9.15 10.06 -4.37
C PRO A 124 9.32 10.46 -2.89
N ILE A 125 9.81 9.51 -2.08
CA ILE A 125 10.03 9.76 -0.66
C ILE A 125 11.28 10.61 -0.42
N GLU A 126 12.27 10.45 -1.29
CA GLU A 126 13.56 11.13 -1.14
C GLU A 126 13.66 12.42 -1.92
#